data_7867e88028281f7a21d6d32c10cfb22f
#
_entry.id   7867e88028281f7a21d6d32c10cfb22f
#
_cell.length_a   1.000
_cell.length_b   1.000
_cell.length_c   1.000
_cell.angle_alpha   90.00
_cell.angle_beta   90.00
_cell.angle_gamma   90.00
#
_symmetry.space_group_name_H-M   'P 1'
#
loop_
_entity.id
_entity.type
_entity.pdbx_description
1 polymer ?
#
loop_
_entity_poly.entity_id
_entity_poly.type
_entity_poly.pdbx_seq_one_letter_code
_entity_poly.pdbx_strand_id
1 'polypeptide(L)' 'MTEDIFEKAKINLTPEIGFDLVGIDYFADSENQLYLVEHFEIYQDALNAKKERKNPDEYFILYKGAGGEFCCR' A
#
# COMPACT_ATOMS: atom_id res chain seq x y z
N MET A 1 -18.37 -4.17 -8.05
CA MET A 1 -18.49 -3.23 -6.94
C MET A 1 -17.15 -2.58 -6.67
N THR A 2 -17.17 -1.31 -6.30
CA THR A 2 -15.95 -0.54 -6.11
C THR A 2 -15.04 -1.09 -5.02
N GLU A 3 -15.63 -1.62 -3.94
CA GLU A 3 -14.85 -2.16 -2.84
C GLU A 3 -14.01 -3.37 -3.25
N ASP A 4 -14.57 -4.26 -4.08
CA ASP A 4 -13.87 -5.44 -4.53
C ASP A 4 -12.67 -5.08 -5.41
N ILE A 5 -12.82 -4.07 -6.25
CA ILE A 5 -11.74 -3.60 -7.12
C ILE A 5 -10.60 -3.02 -6.26
N PHE A 6 -10.95 -2.24 -5.26
CA PHE A 6 -9.98 -1.61 -4.36
C PHE A 6 -9.21 -2.67 -3.55
N GLU A 7 -9.93 -3.67 -3.01
CA GLU A 7 -9.30 -4.76 -2.27
C GLU A 7 -8.37 -5.57 -3.16
N LYS A 8 -8.79 -5.87 -4.39
CA LYS A 8 -7.94 -6.60 -5.33
C LYS A 8 -6.67 -5.82 -5.66
N ALA A 9 -6.79 -4.50 -5.83
CA ALA A 9 -5.64 -3.65 -6.09
C ALA A 9 -4.65 -3.69 -4.93
N LYS A 10 -5.14 -3.63 -3.69
CA LYS A 10 -4.29 -3.74 -2.52
C LYS A 10 -3.57 -5.08 -2.47
N ILE A 11 -4.28 -6.17 -2.70
CA ILE A 11 -3.71 -7.50 -2.67
C ILE A 11 -2.65 -7.65 -3.77
N ASN A 12 -2.94 -7.14 -4.97
CA ASN A 12 -2.01 -7.23 -6.11
C ASN A 12 -0.72 -6.45 -5.87
N LEU A 13 -0.79 -5.35 -5.12
CA LEU A 13 0.38 -4.55 -4.80
C LEU A 13 1.13 -5.04 -3.56
N THR A 14 0.57 -6.02 -2.84
CA THR A 14 1.21 -6.56 -1.65
C THR A 14 2.39 -7.45 -2.05
N PRO A 15 3.61 -7.17 -1.56
CA PRO A 15 4.78 -7.96 -1.95
C PRO A 15 4.82 -9.31 -1.22
N GLU A 16 5.55 -10.26 -1.79
CA GLU A 16 5.81 -11.53 -1.12
C GLU A 16 6.73 -11.33 0.09
N ILE A 17 7.71 -10.45 -0.04
CA ILE A 17 8.68 -10.14 1.00
C ILE A 17 8.80 -8.64 1.08
N GLY A 18 8.85 -8.12 2.30
CA GLY A 18 9.05 -6.70 2.54
C GLY A 18 7.75 -5.91 2.63
N PHE A 19 7.86 -4.61 2.40
CA PHE A 19 6.78 -3.66 2.61
C PHE A 19 6.72 -2.70 1.43
N ASP A 20 5.52 -2.54 0.87
CA ASP A 20 5.30 -1.60 -0.24
C ASP A 20 4.54 -0.39 0.27
N LEU A 21 5.10 0.78 0.04
CA LEU A 21 4.39 2.04 0.30
C LEU A 21 3.59 2.38 -0.94
N VAL A 22 2.28 2.50 -0.79
CA VAL A 22 1.38 2.84 -1.90
C VAL A 22 0.60 4.11 -1.59
N GLY A 23 0.25 4.84 -2.63
CA GLY A 23 -0.54 6.05 -2.51
C GLY A 23 -1.89 5.90 -3.18
N ILE A 24 -2.77 6.86 -2.93
CA ILE A 24 -4.08 6.92 -3.56
C ILE A 24 -4.13 8.09 -4.52
N ASP A 25 -4.56 7.84 -5.75
CA ASP A 25 -4.83 8.88 -6.74
C ASP A 25 -6.33 8.96 -6.96
N TYR A 26 -6.96 9.94 -6.32
CA TYR A 26 -8.40 10.09 -6.38
C TYR A 26 -8.92 10.49 -7.77
N PHE A 27 -8.05 10.95 -8.63
CA PHE A 27 -8.43 11.36 -9.99
C PHE A 27 -8.29 10.24 -11.01
N ALA A 28 -7.69 9.13 -10.62
CA ALA A 28 -7.55 7.98 -11.50
C ALA A 28 -8.81 7.11 -11.49
N ASP A 29 -8.92 6.22 -12.48
CA ASP A 29 -9.99 5.22 -12.52
C ASP A 29 -9.89 4.32 -11.29
N SER A 30 -11.01 3.73 -10.88
CA SER A 30 -11.06 2.88 -9.69
C SER A 30 -9.99 1.79 -9.69
N GLU A 31 -9.67 1.25 -10.85
CA GLU A 31 -8.65 0.21 -10.99
C GLU A 31 -7.22 0.72 -10.81
N ASN A 32 -7.02 2.03 -10.98
CA ASN A 32 -5.70 2.64 -10.97
C ASN A 32 -5.52 3.64 -9.83
N GLN A 33 -6.45 3.67 -8.86
CA GLN A 33 -6.36 4.61 -7.75
C GLN A 33 -5.19 4.34 -6.82
N LEU A 34 -4.77 3.09 -6.70
CA LEU A 34 -3.60 2.76 -5.89
C LEU A 34 -2.38 2.63 -6.79
N TYR A 35 -1.27 3.22 -6.35
CA TYR A 35 -0.01 3.14 -7.09
C TYR A 35 1.15 2.90 -6.14
N LEU A 36 2.14 2.14 -6.61
CA LEU A 36 3.33 1.85 -5.83
C LEU A 36 4.23 3.09 -5.78
N VAL A 37 4.59 3.52 -4.57
CA VAL A 37 5.52 4.63 -4.37
C VAL A 37 6.94 4.08 -4.26
N GLU A 38 7.16 3.14 -3.34
CA GLU A 38 8.47 2.56 -3.12
C GLU A 38 8.36 1.26 -2.33
N HIS A 39 9.30 0.36 -2.56
CA HIS A 39 9.41 -0.90 -1.82
C HIS A 39 10.48 -0.76 -0.75
N PHE A 40 10.21 -1.29 0.44
CA PHE A 40 11.15 -1.30 1.56
C PHE A 40 11.29 -2.71 2.10
N GLU A 41 12.48 -3.04 2.57
CA GLU A 41 12.73 -4.34 3.20
C GLU A 41 12.44 -4.31 4.70
N ILE A 42 12.43 -3.11 5.29
CA ILE A 42 12.26 -2.92 6.72
C ILE A 42 11.02 -2.06 6.96
N TYR A 43 10.14 -2.53 7.86
CA TYR A 43 8.89 -1.83 8.17
C TYR A 43 9.14 -0.39 8.64
N GLN A 44 10.15 -0.18 9.48
CA GLN A 44 10.44 1.14 10.01
C GLN A 44 10.78 2.13 8.90
N ASP A 45 11.50 1.67 7.87
CA ASP A 45 11.83 2.53 6.73
C ASP A 45 10.57 2.93 5.96
N ALA A 46 9.67 1.99 5.74
CA ALA A 46 8.40 2.27 5.09
C ALA A 46 7.56 3.26 5.91
N LEU A 47 7.54 3.06 7.23
CA LEU A 47 6.79 3.94 8.13
C LEU A 47 7.36 5.36 8.12
N ASN A 48 8.69 5.49 8.15
CA ASN A 48 9.34 6.79 8.08
C ASN A 48 9.03 7.51 6.78
N ALA A 49 9.07 6.80 5.65
CA ALA A 49 8.75 7.36 4.35
C ALA A 49 7.31 7.85 4.31
N LYS A 50 6.39 7.07 4.89
CA LYS A 50 4.97 7.47 4.97
C LYS A 50 4.82 8.75 5.78
N LYS A 51 5.48 8.83 6.94
CA LYS A 51 5.38 10.00 7.82
C LYS A 51 5.97 11.27 7.21
N GLU A 52 6.92 11.13 6.29
CA GLU A 52 7.53 12.28 5.61
C GLU A 52 6.63 12.88 4.54
N ARG A 53 5.56 12.20 4.15
CA ARG A 53 4.62 12.71 3.16
C ARG A 53 3.75 13.81 3.76
N LYS A 54 3.32 14.76 2.91
CA LYS A 54 2.47 15.86 3.36
C LYS A 54 1.11 15.36 3.85
N ASN A 55 0.60 14.32 3.22
CA ASN A 55 -0.69 13.73 3.55
C ASN A 55 -0.52 12.24 3.86
N PRO A 56 0.04 11.89 5.04
CA PRO A 56 0.29 10.48 5.37
C PRO A 56 -0.97 9.61 5.32
N ASP A 57 -2.14 10.19 5.55
CA ASP A 57 -3.41 9.47 5.53
C ASP A 57 -3.78 8.94 4.15
N GLU A 58 -3.15 9.46 3.11
CA GLU A 58 -3.38 9.03 1.73
C GLU A 58 -2.44 7.93 1.29
N TYR A 59 -1.60 7.43 2.19
CA TYR A 59 -0.61 6.40 1.89
C TYR A 59 -0.81 5.21 2.80
N PHE A 60 -0.50 4.03 2.29
CA PHE A 60 -0.62 2.78 3.04
C PHE A 60 0.64 1.95 2.89
N ILE A 61 0.92 1.14 3.89
CA ILE A 61 2.01 0.16 3.84
C ILE A 61 1.35 -1.21 3.69
N LEU A 62 1.63 -1.87 2.57
CA LEU A 62 1.08 -3.19 2.27
C LEU A 62 2.14 -4.26 2.48
N TYR A 63 1.81 -5.31 3.21
CA TYR A 63 2.74 -6.39 3.47
C TYR A 63 1.99 -7.65 3.88
N LYS A 64 2.72 -8.77 3.92
CA LYS A 64 2.16 -10.03 4.43
C LYS A 64 2.63 -10.25 5.86
N GLY A 65 1.72 -10.60 6.74
CA GLY A 65 2.02 -10.90 8.13
C GLY A 65 2.73 -12.24 8.28
N ALA A 66 3.05 -12.61 9.53
CA ALA A 66 3.77 -13.83 9.84
C ALA A 66 3.07 -15.09 9.33
N GLY A 67 1.76 -15.10 9.28
CA GLY A 67 0.97 -16.21 8.76
C GLY A 67 0.67 -16.13 7.28
N GLY A 68 1.26 -15.16 6.58
CA GLY A 68 0.98 -14.94 5.17
C GLY A 68 -0.26 -14.11 4.90
N GLU A 69 -0.91 -13.60 5.93
CA GLU A 69 -2.11 -12.79 5.78
C GLU A 69 -1.78 -11.40 5.24
N PHE A 70 -2.72 -10.85 4.49
CA PHE A 70 -2.62 -9.51 3.96
C PHE A 70 -2.75 -8.47 5.08
N CYS A 71 -1.83 -7.53 5.14
CA CYS A 71 -1.85 -6.43 6.10
C CYS A 71 -1.76 -5.09 5.37
N CYS A 72 -2.52 -4.11 5.86
CA CYS A 72 -2.54 -2.75 5.33
C CYS A 72 -2.48 -1.78 6.50
N ARG A 73 -1.45 -0.95 6.52
CA ARG A 73 -1.24 -0.02 7.62
C ARG A 73 -1.16 1.42 7.17
#